data_f0cf2901031c9bc1e64d9167f5149109
#
_entry.id   f0cf2901031c9bc1e64d9167f5149109
#
_cell.length_a   1.000
_cell.length_b   1.000
_cell.length_c   1.000
_cell.angle_alpha   90.00
_cell.angle_beta   90.00
_cell.angle_gamma   90.00
#
_symmetry.space_group_name_H-M   'P 1'
#
loop_
_entity.id
_entity.type
_entity.pdbx_description
1 polymer ?
#
loop_
_entity_poly.entity_id
_entity_poly.type
_entity_poly.pdbx_seq_one_letter_code
_entity_poly.pdbx_strand_id
1 'polypeptide(L)'
;ILKRAEYYCSQGAYVIDIGCLPNTPFPHLADAIQALKFAGFKVSVDSLNNDDLLLAGRAGADYLRSLSEKSLWIADEVASTPVLIPSRPGNLPSLYRAIDAMQKKGRAFIADAILDPIPFGLTESIVRYQRLRKRYPDIEIMMGIGNLTELTDADTTGINAMLFGIITELRLNAVLATSVSPHAVNAVAEADIARRVMFAAREDRRLPRDYSDGLLGLHDRRPFSYSAEEIAELAAQIKDPSFRILVNEQGVHIFNRDGLF
;
A
#
# COMPACT_ATOMS: atom_id res chain seq x y z
N ILE A 1 -10.26 -4.32 13.88
CA ILE A 1 -10.18 -3.93 12.48
C ILE A 1 -10.52 -2.44 12.30
N LEU A 2 -11.60 -1.90 12.91
CA LEU A 2 -12.07 -0.52 12.74
C LEU A 2 -11.00 0.53 13.07
N LYS A 3 -10.36 0.45 14.25
CA LYS A 3 -9.28 1.38 14.64
C LYS A 3 -8.13 1.42 13.63
N ARG A 4 -7.78 0.27 13.02
CA ARG A 4 -6.74 0.22 12.01
C ARG A 4 -7.21 0.86 10.70
N ALA A 5 -8.47 0.68 10.33
CA ALA A 5 -9.07 1.31 9.15
C ALA A 5 -9.13 2.85 9.32
N GLU A 6 -9.58 3.34 10.48
CA GLU A 6 -9.57 4.77 10.83
C GLU A 6 -8.16 5.35 10.73
N TYR A 7 -7.17 4.65 11.28
CA TYR A 7 -5.77 5.06 11.19
C TYR A 7 -5.31 5.17 9.74
N TYR A 8 -5.52 4.15 8.91
CA TYR A 8 -5.10 4.22 7.51
C TYR A 8 -5.83 5.30 6.71
N CYS A 9 -7.11 5.50 6.96
CA CYS A 9 -7.86 6.61 6.33
C CYS A 9 -7.30 7.98 6.76
N SER A 10 -6.92 8.15 8.03
CA SER A 10 -6.26 9.39 8.49
C SER A 10 -4.90 9.62 7.83
N GLN A 11 -4.25 8.56 7.35
CA GLN A 11 -3.01 8.60 6.58
C GLN A 11 -3.23 8.75 5.06
N GLY A 12 -4.47 8.90 4.59
CA GLY A 12 -4.81 9.14 3.20
C GLY A 12 -5.30 7.93 2.41
N ALA A 13 -5.49 6.76 3.04
CA ALA A 13 -6.10 5.62 2.38
C ALA A 13 -7.57 5.89 2.05
N TYR A 14 -8.00 5.48 0.86
CA TYR A 14 -9.38 5.62 0.39
C TYR A 14 -10.15 4.30 0.44
N VAL A 15 -9.46 3.18 0.31
CA VAL A 15 -10.00 1.82 0.37
C VAL A 15 -9.21 1.04 1.41
N ILE A 16 -9.90 0.27 2.25
CA ILE A 16 -9.27 -0.63 3.22
C ILE A 16 -9.22 -2.03 2.61
N ASP A 17 -8.01 -2.57 2.48
CA ASP A 17 -7.78 -3.90 1.94
C ASP A 17 -7.72 -4.96 3.05
N ILE A 18 -8.42 -6.06 2.85
CA ILE A 18 -8.39 -7.26 3.70
C ILE A 18 -7.65 -8.35 2.95
N GLY A 19 -6.44 -8.68 3.37
CA GLY A 19 -5.67 -9.79 2.82
C GLY A 19 -6.04 -11.13 3.48
N CYS A 20 -6.37 -12.13 2.69
CA CYS A 20 -6.52 -13.51 3.15
C CYS A 20 -5.21 -14.26 2.95
N LEU A 21 -4.71 -14.90 4.01
CA LEU A 21 -3.50 -15.69 3.91
C LEU A 21 -3.76 -16.98 3.13
N PRO A 22 -2.86 -17.39 2.21
CA PRO A 22 -2.99 -18.62 1.47
C PRO A 22 -3.16 -19.84 2.41
N ASN A 23 -4.10 -20.72 2.06
CA ASN A 23 -4.39 -21.95 2.81
C ASN A 23 -4.72 -21.75 4.29
N THR A 24 -5.12 -20.57 4.70
CA THR A 24 -5.50 -20.23 6.07
C THR A 24 -6.97 -19.81 6.10
N PRO A 25 -7.87 -20.55 6.75
CA PRO A 25 -9.27 -20.14 6.85
C PRO A 25 -9.43 -18.78 7.53
N PHE A 26 -10.32 -17.96 6.98
CA PHE A 26 -10.72 -16.69 7.62
C PHE A 26 -12.22 -16.71 7.92
N PRO A 27 -12.65 -17.41 9.00
CA PRO A 27 -14.08 -17.64 9.28
C PRO A 27 -14.89 -16.36 9.50
N HIS A 28 -14.24 -15.25 9.92
CA HIS A 28 -14.88 -13.97 10.17
C HIS A 28 -14.71 -12.97 9.01
N LEU A 29 -14.40 -13.42 7.79
CA LEU A 29 -14.20 -12.53 6.65
C LEU A 29 -15.45 -11.69 6.35
N ALA A 30 -16.62 -12.32 6.31
CA ALA A 30 -17.88 -11.62 6.05
C ALA A 30 -18.20 -10.60 7.14
N ASP A 31 -18.02 -10.95 8.41
CA ASP A 31 -18.26 -10.04 9.56
C ASP A 31 -17.33 -8.83 9.51
N ALA A 32 -16.05 -9.06 9.17
CA ALA A 32 -15.06 -8.00 9.02
C ALA A 32 -15.43 -7.01 7.90
N ILE A 33 -15.86 -7.53 6.74
CA ILE A 33 -16.32 -6.70 5.62
C ILE A 33 -17.55 -5.89 6.04
N GLN A 34 -18.56 -6.54 6.61
CA GLN A 34 -19.80 -5.87 7.03
C GLN A 34 -19.53 -4.78 8.08
N ALA A 35 -18.66 -5.04 9.06
CA ALA A 35 -18.29 -4.05 10.06
C ALA A 35 -17.64 -2.80 9.44
N LEU A 36 -16.70 -3.00 8.49
CA LEU A 36 -16.08 -1.89 7.76
C LEU A 36 -17.08 -1.14 6.88
N LYS A 37 -17.93 -1.86 6.16
CA LYS A 37 -18.98 -1.25 5.32
C LYS A 37 -19.99 -0.46 6.16
N PHE A 38 -20.40 -0.99 7.31
CA PHE A 38 -21.31 -0.29 8.23
C PHE A 38 -20.68 0.99 8.79
N ALA A 39 -19.37 0.98 9.02
CA ALA A 39 -18.62 2.17 9.43
C ALA A 39 -18.34 3.16 8.28
N GLY A 40 -18.81 2.88 7.06
CA GLY A 40 -18.71 3.78 5.90
C GLY A 40 -17.42 3.63 5.08
N PHE A 41 -16.57 2.64 5.35
CA PHE A 41 -15.36 2.40 4.59
C PHE A 41 -15.65 1.73 3.24
N LYS A 42 -14.85 2.04 2.23
CA LYS A 42 -14.72 1.20 1.04
C LYS A 42 -13.78 0.03 1.36
N VAL A 43 -14.15 -1.16 0.87
CA VAL A 43 -13.44 -2.40 1.21
C VAL A 43 -12.99 -3.12 -0.04
N SER A 44 -11.73 -3.51 -0.09
CA SER A 44 -11.22 -4.51 -1.00
C SER A 44 -10.84 -5.80 -0.26
N VAL A 45 -10.88 -6.92 -0.98
CA VAL A 45 -10.45 -8.22 -0.44
C VAL A 45 -9.47 -8.86 -1.41
N ASP A 46 -8.33 -9.28 -0.90
CA ASP A 46 -7.29 -9.99 -1.65
C ASP A 46 -7.25 -11.45 -1.22
N SER A 47 -7.56 -12.35 -2.14
CA SER A 47 -7.44 -13.80 -1.95
C SER A 47 -7.15 -14.51 -3.25
N LEU A 48 -6.39 -15.60 -3.17
CA LEU A 48 -6.22 -16.56 -4.27
C LEU A 48 -7.26 -17.70 -4.22
N ASN A 49 -8.10 -17.72 -3.18
CA ASN A 49 -9.19 -18.66 -3.02
C ASN A 49 -10.49 -18.08 -3.58
N ASN A 50 -11.11 -18.79 -4.53
CA ASN A 50 -12.34 -18.36 -5.17
C ASN A 50 -13.53 -18.29 -4.19
N ASP A 51 -13.58 -19.16 -3.18
CA ASP A 51 -14.66 -19.17 -2.19
C ASP A 51 -14.59 -17.93 -1.29
N ASP A 52 -13.39 -17.51 -0.88
CA ASP A 52 -13.18 -16.26 -0.15
C ASP A 52 -13.65 -15.06 -0.97
N LEU A 53 -13.29 -15.01 -2.26
CA LEU A 53 -13.68 -13.91 -3.15
C LEU A 53 -15.20 -13.86 -3.36
N LEU A 54 -15.87 -15.01 -3.53
CA LEU A 54 -17.33 -15.08 -3.62
C LEU A 54 -17.99 -14.64 -2.32
N LEU A 55 -17.49 -15.12 -1.18
CA LEU A 55 -17.97 -14.73 0.15
C LEU A 55 -17.80 -13.22 0.34
N ALA A 56 -16.63 -12.69 0.00
CA ALA A 56 -16.34 -11.27 0.12
C ALA A 56 -17.27 -10.40 -0.75
N GLY A 57 -17.49 -10.78 -1.99
CA GLY A 57 -18.40 -10.07 -2.88
C GLY A 57 -19.84 -10.09 -2.39
N ARG A 58 -20.31 -11.23 -1.89
CA ARG A 58 -21.67 -11.37 -1.29
C ARG A 58 -21.80 -10.61 0.02
N ALA A 59 -20.72 -10.44 0.79
CA ALA A 59 -20.68 -9.64 2.00
C ALA A 59 -20.61 -8.13 1.73
N GLY A 60 -20.48 -7.69 0.47
CA GLY A 60 -20.55 -6.30 0.04
C GLY A 60 -19.18 -5.61 -0.12
N ALA A 61 -18.10 -6.35 -0.32
CA ALA A 61 -16.81 -5.77 -0.70
C ALA A 61 -16.94 -4.98 -2.01
N ASP A 62 -16.31 -3.79 -2.07
CA ASP A 62 -16.35 -2.93 -3.26
C ASP A 62 -15.43 -3.46 -4.37
N TYR A 63 -14.30 -4.05 -3.98
CA TYR A 63 -13.30 -4.59 -4.90
C TYR A 63 -12.90 -6.00 -4.49
N LEU A 64 -12.65 -6.84 -5.50
CA LEU A 64 -12.06 -8.17 -5.32
C LEU A 64 -10.73 -8.22 -6.06
N ARG A 65 -9.66 -8.50 -5.34
CA ARG A 65 -8.31 -8.53 -5.90
C ARG A 65 -7.90 -9.94 -6.31
N SER A 66 -6.89 -9.99 -7.17
CA SER A 66 -6.25 -11.24 -7.62
C SER A 66 -7.12 -12.13 -8.50
N LEU A 67 -8.06 -11.55 -9.28
CA LEU A 67 -8.78 -12.31 -10.30
C LEU A 67 -7.91 -12.47 -11.56
N SER A 68 -7.84 -13.68 -12.07
CA SER A 68 -7.17 -14.01 -13.32
C SER A 68 -8.18 -14.48 -14.39
N GLU A 69 -7.72 -14.71 -15.62
CA GLU A 69 -8.56 -15.25 -16.68
C GLU A 69 -9.32 -16.53 -16.30
N LYS A 70 -8.85 -17.28 -15.28
CA LYS A 70 -9.47 -18.51 -14.80
C LYS A 70 -10.60 -18.29 -13.79
N SER A 71 -10.62 -17.14 -13.12
CA SER A 71 -11.58 -16.79 -12.07
C SER A 71 -12.53 -15.65 -12.45
N LEU A 72 -12.55 -15.22 -13.73
CA LEU A 72 -13.41 -14.13 -14.22
C LEU A 72 -14.91 -14.39 -14.02
N TRP A 73 -15.31 -15.66 -13.94
CA TRP A 73 -16.69 -16.06 -13.67
C TRP A 73 -17.21 -15.50 -12.33
N ILE A 74 -16.32 -15.27 -11.34
CA ILE A 74 -16.68 -14.66 -10.06
C ILE A 74 -17.29 -13.27 -10.27
N ALA A 75 -16.78 -12.52 -11.24
CA ALA A 75 -17.31 -11.21 -11.56
C ALA A 75 -18.76 -11.25 -12.09
N ASP A 76 -19.25 -12.38 -12.56
CA ASP A 76 -20.64 -12.55 -12.97
C ASP A 76 -21.57 -12.82 -11.77
N GLU A 77 -21.02 -13.33 -10.67
CA GLU A 77 -21.77 -13.73 -9.46
C GLU A 77 -21.92 -12.61 -8.42
N VAL A 78 -21.11 -11.56 -8.51
CA VAL A 78 -21.07 -10.47 -7.50
C VAL A 78 -20.97 -9.09 -8.14
N ALA A 79 -21.39 -8.07 -7.41
CA ALA A 79 -21.38 -6.68 -7.89
C ALA A 79 -20.02 -5.98 -7.78
N SER A 80 -19.10 -6.54 -6.99
CA SER A 80 -17.78 -5.97 -6.74
C SER A 80 -16.99 -5.72 -8.02
N THR A 81 -16.16 -4.68 -8.04
CA THR A 81 -15.24 -4.40 -9.14
C THR A 81 -14.03 -5.32 -9.05
N PRO A 82 -13.73 -6.16 -10.05
CA PRO A 82 -12.58 -7.05 -10.02
C PRO A 82 -11.28 -6.29 -10.33
N VAL A 83 -10.21 -6.66 -9.63
CA VAL A 83 -8.84 -6.31 -9.98
C VAL A 83 -8.19 -7.52 -10.66
N LEU A 84 -7.85 -7.34 -11.93
CA LEU A 84 -7.35 -8.40 -12.80
C LEU A 84 -5.83 -8.51 -12.71
N ILE A 85 -5.33 -9.72 -12.53
CA ILE A 85 -3.91 -10.03 -12.51
C ILE A 85 -3.54 -11.06 -13.59
N PRO A 86 -2.27 -11.17 -13.98
CA PRO A 86 -1.79 -12.27 -14.81
C PRO A 86 -2.02 -13.63 -14.13
N SER A 87 -2.32 -14.66 -14.90
CA SER A 87 -2.52 -16.04 -14.39
C SER A 87 -1.26 -16.66 -13.75
N ARG A 88 -0.10 -16.09 -14.01
CA ARG A 88 1.21 -16.36 -13.39
C ARG A 88 2.05 -15.09 -13.46
N PRO A 89 2.97 -14.85 -12.52
CA PRO A 89 3.88 -13.72 -12.56
C PRO A 89 4.52 -13.57 -13.95
N GLY A 90 4.57 -12.34 -14.48
CA GLY A 90 5.15 -12.02 -15.78
C GLY A 90 4.32 -12.40 -17.02
N ASN A 91 3.23 -13.20 -16.89
CA ASN A 91 2.42 -13.62 -18.03
C ASN A 91 1.43 -12.54 -18.49
N LEU A 92 1.95 -11.44 -19.03
CA LEU A 92 1.16 -10.32 -19.51
C LEU A 92 0.10 -10.73 -20.58
N PRO A 93 0.33 -11.66 -21.51
CA PRO A 93 -0.72 -12.13 -22.42
C PRO A 93 -1.98 -12.67 -21.74
N SER A 94 -1.87 -13.34 -20.58
CA SER A 94 -3.05 -13.80 -19.84
C SER A 94 -3.86 -12.65 -19.23
N LEU A 95 -3.19 -11.59 -18.79
CA LEU A 95 -3.87 -10.36 -18.33
C LEU A 95 -4.59 -9.67 -19.50
N TYR A 96 -3.99 -9.63 -20.69
CA TYR A 96 -4.65 -9.08 -21.88
C TYR A 96 -5.94 -9.84 -22.21
N ARG A 97 -5.93 -11.18 -22.17
CA ARG A 97 -7.14 -11.97 -22.39
C ARG A 97 -8.22 -11.71 -21.34
N ALA A 98 -7.82 -11.54 -20.08
CA ALA A 98 -8.74 -11.18 -19.00
C ALA A 98 -9.37 -9.80 -19.23
N ILE A 99 -8.56 -8.80 -19.60
CA ILE A 99 -9.03 -7.45 -19.94
C ILE A 99 -9.99 -7.48 -21.12
N ASP A 100 -9.61 -8.13 -22.22
CA ASP A 100 -10.44 -8.23 -23.44
C ASP A 100 -11.79 -8.90 -23.12
N ALA A 101 -11.79 -9.93 -22.24
CA ALA A 101 -13.02 -10.58 -21.81
C ALA A 101 -13.93 -9.66 -20.99
N MET A 102 -13.37 -8.89 -20.06
CA MET A 102 -14.13 -7.94 -19.23
C MET A 102 -14.66 -6.75 -20.06
N GLN A 103 -13.88 -6.25 -21.02
CA GLN A 103 -14.32 -5.21 -21.95
C GLN A 103 -15.51 -5.67 -22.79
N LYS A 104 -15.47 -6.93 -23.30
CA LYS A 104 -16.60 -7.53 -24.04
C LYS A 104 -17.88 -7.63 -23.22
N LYS A 105 -17.74 -7.85 -21.90
CA LYS A 105 -18.87 -7.87 -20.96
C LYS A 105 -19.38 -6.46 -20.59
N GLY A 106 -18.67 -5.40 -20.95
CA GLY A 106 -18.99 -4.02 -20.57
C GLY A 106 -18.94 -3.76 -19.07
N ARG A 107 -18.18 -4.59 -18.29
CA ARG A 107 -18.04 -4.42 -16.84
C ARG A 107 -16.81 -3.62 -16.49
N ALA A 108 -16.94 -2.76 -15.49
CA ALA A 108 -15.80 -2.07 -14.88
C ALA A 108 -14.82 -3.05 -14.24
N PHE A 109 -13.55 -2.78 -14.36
CA PHE A 109 -12.44 -3.52 -13.75
C PHE A 109 -11.23 -2.62 -13.57
N ILE A 110 -10.27 -3.06 -12.76
CA ILE A 110 -8.94 -2.47 -12.65
C ILE A 110 -7.93 -3.55 -13.07
N ALA A 111 -6.84 -3.19 -13.73
CA ALA A 111 -5.80 -4.13 -14.12
C ALA A 111 -4.52 -3.91 -13.30
N ASP A 112 -3.85 -5.00 -12.90
CA ASP A 112 -2.56 -4.96 -12.20
C ASP A 112 -1.58 -5.92 -12.89
N ALA A 113 -0.48 -5.36 -13.42
CA ALA A 113 0.57 -6.17 -14.08
C ALA A 113 1.51 -6.86 -13.08
N ILE A 114 1.31 -6.62 -11.80
CA ILE A 114 2.11 -7.05 -10.63
C ILE A 114 3.52 -6.44 -10.65
N LEU A 115 3.84 -5.68 -9.61
CA LEU A 115 5.18 -5.15 -9.37
C LEU A 115 6.03 -6.22 -8.69
N ASP A 116 7.11 -6.66 -9.32
CA ASP A 116 8.03 -7.62 -8.73
C ASP A 116 9.02 -6.92 -7.78
N PRO A 117 9.49 -7.63 -6.72
CA PRO A 117 10.47 -7.07 -5.79
C PRO A 117 11.87 -6.95 -6.41
N ILE A 118 12.72 -6.11 -5.83
CA ILE A 118 14.16 -6.08 -6.15
C ILE A 118 14.89 -7.23 -5.41
N PRO A 119 15.90 -7.83 -6.05
CA PRO A 119 16.37 -7.66 -7.44
C PRO A 119 15.70 -8.65 -8.43
N PHE A 120 14.48 -9.14 -8.13
CA PHE A 120 13.84 -10.28 -8.80
C PHE A 120 12.76 -9.87 -9.82
N GLY A 121 12.99 -8.83 -10.61
CA GLY A 121 12.11 -8.50 -11.73
C GLY A 121 11.51 -7.10 -11.71
N LEU A 122 11.91 -6.21 -10.81
CA LEU A 122 11.40 -4.83 -10.75
C LEU A 122 11.43 -4.14 -12.11
N THR A 123 12.57 -4.15 -12.80
CA THR A 123 12.72 -3.48 -14.10
C THR A 123 11.74 -4.03 -15.14
N GLU A 124 11.63 -5.36 -15.22
CA GLU A 124 10.69 -6.01 -16.13
C GLU A 124 9.24 -5.71 -15.78
N SER A 125 8.91 -5.58 -14.50
CA SER A 125 7.55 -5.23 -14.09
C SER A 125 7.19 -3.80 -14.49
N ILE A 126 8.09 -2.84 -14.38
CA ILE A 126 7.89 -1.47 -14.87
C ILE A 126 7.62 -1.47 -16.38
N VAL A 127 8.41 -2.25 -17.14
CA VAL A 127 8.18 -2.43 -18.59
C VAL A 127 6.81 -3.05 -18.87
N ARG A 128 6.34 -4.00 -18.04
CA ARG A 128 4.99 -4.58 -18.17
C ARG A 128 3.90 -3.53 -17.98
N TYR A 129 4.00 -2.67 -16.97
CA TYR A 129 3.05 -1.56 -16.77
C TYR A 129 3.06 -0.60 -17.95
N GLN A 130 4.23 -0.26 -18.49
CA GLN A 130 4.32 0.60 -19.67
C GLN A 130 3.65 -0.05 -20.89
N ARG A 131 3.89 -1.35 -21.14
CA ARG A 131 3.26 -2.11 -22.22
C ARG A 131 1.75 -2.19 -22.05
N LEU A 132 1.29 -2.42 -20.80
CA LEU A 132 -0.13 -2.48 -20.46
C LEU A 132 -0.80 -1.13 -20.78
N ARG A 133 -0.24 -0.02 -20.31
CA ARG A 133 -0.78 1.33 -20.57
C ARG A 133 -0.77 1.68 -22.07
N LYS A 134 0.29 1.31 -22.79
CA LYS A 134 0.35 1.54 -24.24
C LYS A 134 -0.72 0.77 -25.01
N ARG A 135 -0.99 -0.47 -24.60
CA ARG A 135 -1.99 -1.33 -25.26
C ARG A 135 -3.43 -0.90 -24.93
N TYR A 136 -3.66 -0.47 -23.71
CA TYR A 136 -4.97 -0.07 -23.20
C TYR A 136 -4.88 1.33 -22.56
N PRO A 137 -4.99 2.39 -23.37
CA PRO A 137 -4.76 3.76 -22.89
C PRO A 137 -5.77 4.22 -21.84
N ASP A 138 -7.00 3.70 -21.89
CA ASP A 138 -8.14 4.24 -21.15
C ASP A 138 -8.63 3.38 -19.99
N ILE A 139 -8.01 2.20 -19.76
CA ILE A 139 -8.40 1.36 -18.63
C ILE A 139 -7.82 1.87 -17.31
N GLU A 140 -8.49 1.53 -16.22
CA GLU A 140 -7.93 1.74 -14.88
C GLU A 140 -6.83 0.70 -14.59
N ILE A 141 -5.69 1.19 -14.10
CA ILE A 141 -4.55 0.34 -13.73
C ILE A 141 -4.14 0.69 -12.31
N MET A 142 -3.89 -0.34 -11.49
CA MET A 142 -3.29 -0.20 -10.17
C MET A 142 -1.88 -0.79 -10.11
N MET A 143 -1.12 -0.39 -9.09
CA MET A 143 0.20 -0.93 -8.76
C MET A 143 0.27 -1.24 -7.27
N GLY A 144 0.68 -2.46 -6.92
CA GLY A 144 0.99 -2.85 -5.54
C GLY A 144 2.42 -2.43 -5.18
N ILE A 145 2.59 -1.36 -4.41
CA ILE A 145 3.93 -0.84 -4.04
C ILE A 145 4.55 -1.54 -2.84
N GLY A 146 3.75 -2.28 -2.07
CA GLY A 146 4.20 -3.02 -0.88
C GLY A 146 5.36 -3.99 -1.17
N ASN A 147 5.44 -4.55 -2.37
CA ASN A 147 6.54 -5.43 -2.77
C ASN A 147 7.92 -4.75 -2.75
N LEU A 148 7.96 -3.42 -2.74
CA LEU A 148 9.20 -2.67 -2.56
C LEU A 148 9.31 -2.10 -1.16
N THR A 149 8.26 -1.46 -0.65
CA THR A 149 8.32 -0.78 0.64
C THR A 149 8.43 -1.75 1.83
N GLU A 150 7.89 -2.96 1.72
CA GLU A 150 7.94 -3.98 2.79
C GLU A 150 9.09 -4.97 2.63
N LEU A 151 9.47 -5.30 1.39
CA LEU A 151 10.47 -6.34 1.10
C LEU A 151 11.88 -5.79 0.89
N THR A 152 12.08 -4.48 1.11
CA THR A 152 13.39 -3.85 1.01
C THR A 152 13.66 -3.06 2.28
N ASP A 153 14.66 -3.45 3.04
CA ASP A 153 15.12 -2.72 4.23
C ASP A 153 15.79 -1.41 3.82
N ALA A 154 15.00 -0.44 3.35
CA ALA A 154 15.47 0.87 2.89
C ALA A 154 14.45 1.95 3.27
N ASP A 155 14.85 3.21 3.10
CA ASP A 155 13.99 4.37 3.38
C ASP A 155 12.79 4.40 2.44
N THR A 156 11.59 4.20 2.99
CA THR A 156 10.34 4.10 2.23
C THR A 156 9.93 5.41 1.57
N THR A 157 10.37 6.56 2.08
CA THR A 157 10.09 7.87 1.43
C THR A 157 10.70 7.97 0.05
N GLY A 158 11.98 7.57 -0.10
CA GLY A 158 12.66 7.54 -1.39
C GLY A 158 12.04 6.54 -2.37
N ILE A 159 11.68 5.35 -1.86
CA ILE A 159 10.98 4.32 -2.66
C ILE A 159 9.63 4.85 -3.15
N ASN A 160 8.82 5.44 -2.27
CA ASN A 160 7.54 6.04 -2.62
C ASN A 160 7.71 7.18 -3.63
N ALA A 161 8.67 8.08 -3.43
CA ALA A 161 8.93 9.17 -4.37
C ALA A 161 9.21 8.66 -5.78
N MET A 162 10.10 7.66 -5.93
CA MET A 162 10.42 7.06 -7.24
C MET A 162 9.21 6.36 -7.87
N LEU A 163 8.50 5.53 -7.09
CA LEU A 163 7.36 4.78 -7.61
C LEU A 163 6.22 5.70 -8.04
N PHE A 164 5.92 6.75 -7.27
CA PHE A 164 4.88 7.70 -7.64
C PHE A 164 5.28 8.59 -8.83
N GLY A 165 6.56 8.82 -9.07
CA GLY A 165 7.05 9.36 -10.34
C GLY A 165 6.62 8.47 -11.51
N ILE A 166 6.94 7.18 -11.47
CA ILE A 166 6.58 6.19 -12.49
C ILE A 166 5.04 6.07 -12.64
N ILE A 167 4.32 5.97 -11.52
CA ILE A 167 2.85 5.89 -11.46
C ILE A 167 2.23 7.09 -12.17
N THR A 168 2.76 8.29 -11.92
CA THR A 168 2.27 9.54 -12.51
C THR A 168 2.57 9.63 -13.99
N GLU A 169 3.78 9.23 -14.43
CA GLU A 169 4.14 9.18 -15.86
C GLU A 169 3.26 8.19 -16.64
N LEU A 170 3.01 7.02 -16.07
CA LEU A 170 2.17 5.98 -16.66
C LEU A 170 0.67 6.21 -16.46
N ARG A 171 0.26 7.25 -15.73
CA ARG A 171 -1.14 7.58 -15.42
C ARG A 171 -1.87 6.40 -14.78
N LEU A 172 -1.25 5.75 -13.80
CA LEU A 172 -1.91 4.68 -13.06
C LEU A 172 -2.94 5.30 -12.10
N ASN A 173 -4.04 4.59 -11.87
CA ASN A 173 -5.24 5.13 -11.24
C ASN A 173 -5.33 4.80 -9.75
N ALA A 174 -4.73 3.68 -9.35
CA ALA A 174 -4.81 3.19 -7.98
C ALA A 174 -3.48 2.59 -7.52
N VAL A 175 -3.28 2.58 -6.21
CA VAL A 175 -2.10 2.00 -5.55
C VAL A 175 -2.54 1.19 -4.36
N LEU A 176 -1.91 0.02 -4.17
CA LEU A 176 -1.95 -0.69 -2.90
C LEU A 176 -0.67 -0.37 -2.13
N ALA A 177 -0.81 0.34 -1.02
CA ALA A 177 0.25 0.57 -0.03
C ALA A 177 0.02 -0.33 1.18
N THR A 178 1.09 -0.75 1.82
CA THR A 178 1.09 -1.57 3.03
C THR A 178 1.94 -0.93 4.13
N SER A 179 1.66 -1.26 5.38
CA SER A 179 2.37 -0.77 6.56
C SER A 179 2.36 -1.89 7.60
N VAL A 180 3.22 -2.88 7.40
CA VAL A 180 3.35 -4.09 8.25
C VAL A 180 4.69 -4.09 8.98
N SER A 181 5.78 -3.89 8.23
CA SER A 181 7.13 -3.86 8.79
C SER A 181 7.40 -2.57 9.57
N PRO A 182 8.21 -2.60 10.64
CA PRO A 182 8.51 -1.40 11.44
C PRO A 182 9.09 -0.23 10.61
N HIS A 183 9.94 -0.51 9.63
CA HIS A 183 10.51 0.52 8.76
C HIS A 183 9.49 1.11 7.76
N ALA A 184 8.37 0.41 7.51
CA ALA A 184 7.30 0.84 6.60
C ALA A 184 6.08 1.44 7.33
N VAL A 185 6.20 1.77 8.62
CA VAL A 185 5.08 2.24 9.45
C VAL A 185 4.39 3.48 8.87
N ASN A 186 5.13 4.36 8.20
CA ASN A 186 4.62 5.59 7.60
C ASN A 186 4.33 5.46 6.09
N ALA A 187 4.54 4.29 5.48
CA ALA A 187 4.49 4.11 4.03
C ALA A 187 3.16 4.55 3.39
N VAL A 188 2.04 4.45 4.11
CA VAL A 188 0.73 4.90 3.62
C VAL A 188 0.66 6.44 3.54
N ALA A 189 1.11 7.14 4.58
CA ALA A 189 1.14 8.61 4.59
C ALA A 189 2.13 9.15 3.54
N GLU A 190 3.29 8.53 3.41
CA GLU A 190 4.29 8.87 2.41
C GLU A 190 3.76 8.66 0.99
N ALA A 191 3.02 7.58 0.75
CA ALA A 191 2.35 7.33 -0.51
C ALA A 191 1.33 8.44 -0.85
N ASP A 192 0.55 8.90 0.13
CA ASP A 192 -0.38 10.02 -0.06
C ASP A 192 0.35 11.33 -0.40
N ILE A 193 1.45 11.63 0.29
CA ILE A 193 2.27 12.80 0.00
C ILE A 193 2.90 12.68 -1.39
N ALA A 194 3.52 11.54 -1.69
CA ALA A 194 4.19 11.31 -2.96
C ALA A 194 3.23 11.45 -4.15
N ARG A 195 2.01 10.88 -4.08
CA ARG A 195 1.02 11.03 -5.15
C ARG A 195 0.63 12.49 -5.40
N ARG A 196 0.46 13.28 -4.34
CA ARG A 196 0.11 14.71 -4.44
C ARG A 196 1.24 15.51 -5.07
N VAL A 197 2.47 15.31 -4.58
CA VAL A 197 3.67 16.00 -5.08
C VAL A 197 3.90 15.68 -6.56
N MET A 198 3.89 14.40 -6.93
CA MET A 198 4.14 13.99 -8.31
C MET A 198 3.01 14.42 -9.27
N PHE A 199 1.76 14.38 -8.81
CA PHE A 199 0.63 14.87 -9.59
C PHE A 199 0.76 16.38 -9.85
N ALA A 200 0.98 17.18 -8.79
CA ALA A 200 1.12 18.63 -8.91
C ALA A 200 2.31 19.01 -9.82
N ALA A 201 3.47 18.38 -9.61
CA ALA A 201 4.66 18.63 -10.43
C ALA A 201 4.41 18.37 -11.93
N ARG A 202 3.68 17.29 -12.24
CA ARG A 202 3.30 16.98 -13.63
C ARG A 202 2.34 18.01 -14.20
N GLU A 203 1.30 18.39 -13.48
CA GLU A 203 0.32 19.40 -13.94
C GLU A 203 1.00 20.76 -14.16
N ASP A 204 1.88 21.17 -13.25
CA ASP A 204 2.64 22.42 -13.34
C ASP A 204 3.81 22.35 -14.35
N ARG A 205 4.13 21.17 -14.88
CA ARG A 205 5.30 20.91 -15.76
C ARG A 205 6.62 21.34 -15.12
N ARG A 206 6.78 21.08 -13.81
CA ARG A 206 7.95 21.43 -13.01
C ARG A 206 8.54 20.17 -12.37
N LEU A 207 9.80 20.25 -11.95
CA LEU A 207 10.41 19.21 -11.12
C LEU A 207 9.69 19.12 -9.75
N PRO A 208 9.60 17.94 -9.13
CA PRO A 208 8.93 17.75 -7.83
C PRO A 208 9.77 18.29 -6.67
N ARG A 209 10.08 19.60 -6.72
CA ARG A 209 10.85 20.34 -5.72
C ARG A 209 9.99 21.45 -5.15
N ASP A 210 10.15 21.71 -3.84
CA ASP A 210 9.49 22.82 -3.14
C ASP A 210 7.95 22.73 -3.06
N TYR A 211 7.40 21.48 -3.18
CA TYR A 211 5.97 21.22 -2.97
C TYR A 211 5.65 20.78 -1.54
N SER A 212 6.52 20.02 -0.91
CA SER A 212 6.33 19.47 0.44
C SER A 212 7.62 18.93 1.00
N ASP A 213 7.86 19.16 2.29
CA ASP A 213 8.96 18.54 3.04
C ASP A 213 8.60 17.14 3.58
N GLY A 214 7.36 16.69 3.37
CA GLY A 214 6.87 15.42 3.93
C GLY A 214 7.54 14.15 3.38
N LEU A 215 8.34 14.28 2.30
CA LEU A 215 9.18 13.20 1.78
C LEU A 215 10.66 13.35 2.19
N LEU A 216 10.98 14.33 3.03
CA LEU A 216 12.32 14.54 3.59
C LEU A 216 12.36 13.89 4.98
N GLY A 217 12.34 12.57 5.04
CA GLY A 217 12.35 11.82 6.29
C GLY A 217 13.40 10.74 6.28
N LEU A 218 14.00 10.49 7.44
CA LEU A 218 14.79 9.30 7.68
C LEU A 218 13.95 8.32 8.51
N HIS A 219 13.96 7.07 8.10
CA HIS A 219 13.27 5.99 8.80
C HIS A 219 14.28 5.02 9.37
N ASP A 220 14.12 4.66 10.63
CA ASP A 220 14.89 3.62 11.27
C ASP A 220 14.10 2.31 11.26
N ARG A 221 14.77 1.19 11.03
CA ARG A 221 14.19 -0.16 11.16
C ARG A 221 13.66 -0.43 12.57
N ARG A 222 14.27 0.21 13.56
CA ARG A 222 13.87 0.17 14.98
C ARG A 222 13.86 1.58 15.54
N PRO A 223 12.84 2.38 15.21
CA PRO A 223 12.82 3.81 15.49
C PRO A 223 12.90 4.14 16.98
N PHE A 224 12.53 3.20 17.84
CA PHE A 224 12.53 3.37 19.27
C PHE A 224 13.43 2.31 19.93
N SER A 225 14.71 2.66 20.07
CA SER A 225 15.72 1.74 20.62
C SER A 225 15.62 1.53 22.13
N TYR A 226 14.93 2.44 22.84
CA TYR A 226 14.85 2.44 24.31
C TYR A 226 13.40 2.56 24.79
N SER A 227 13.03 1.79 25.80
CA SER A 227 11.79 2.00 26.55
C SER A 227 11.89 3.24 27.45
N ALA A 228 10.76 3.69 28.00
CA ALA A 228 10.74 4.81 28.93
C ALA A 228 11.53 4.49 30.22
N GLU A 229 11.46 3.26 30.68
CA GLU A 229 12.19 2.75 31.84
C GLU A 229 13.71 2.77 31.60
N GLU A 230 14.16 2.28 30.44
CA GLU A 230 15.58 2.33 30.06
C GLU A 230 16.09 3.75 29.93
N ILE A 231 15.27 4.68 29.39
CA ILE A 231 15.64 6.10 29.33
C ILE A 231 15.77 6.71 30.72
N ALA A 232 14.85 6.38 31.63
CA ALA A 232 14.94 6.85 33.03
C ALA A 232 16.18 6.28 33.75
N GLU A 233 16.52 5.03 33.53
CA GLU A 233 17.73 4.41 34.07
C GLU A 233 19.00 5.08 33.52
N LEU A 234 19.05 5.36 32.22
CA LEU A 234 20.14 6.07 31.58
C LEU A 234 20.28 7.49 32.14
N ALA A 235 19.17 8.21 32.30
CA ALA A 235 19.16 9.56 32.85
C ALA A 235 19.74 9.60 34.27
N ALA A 236 19.39 8.62 35.12
CA ALA A 236 19.92 8.53 36.48
C ALA A 236 21.46 8.28 36.58
N GLN A 237 22.06 7.80 35.49
CA GLN A 237 23.50 7.51 35.43
C GLN A 237 24.33 8.72 34.92
N ILE A 238 23.71 9.72 34.34
CA ILE A 238 24.41 10.88 33.78
C ILE A 238 24.91 11.82 34.87
N LYS A 239 26.21 12.16 34.80
CA LYS A 239 26.90 12.99 35.79
C LYS A 239 27.41 14.33 35.26
N ASP A 240 27.34 14.54 33.96
CA ASP A 240 27.77 15.78 33.31
C ASP A 240 26.58 16.67 32.90
N PRO A 241 26.79 17.99 32.66
CA PRO A 241 25.73 18.91 32.36
C PRO A 241 25.24 18.89 30.91
N SER A 242 25.87 18.12 30.02
CA SER A 242 25.49 18.06 28.60
C SER A 242 24.15 17.36 28.42
N PHE A 243 23.28 17.91 27.59
CA PHE A 243 21.99 17.31 27.30
C PHE A 243 22.11 16.07 26.41
N ARG A 244 21.28 15.08 26.69
CA ARG A 244 20.96 13.93 25.82
C ARG A 244 19.52 14.03 25.39
N ILE A 245 19.26 13.63 24.17
CA ILE A 245 17.92 13.60 23.59
C ILE A 245 17.70 12.19 23.05
N LEU A 246 16.67 11.52 23.57
CA LEU A 246 16.21 10.23 23.09
C LEU A 246 14.73 10.31 22.74
N VAL A 247 14.29 9.45 21.83
CA VAL A 247 12.90 9.41 21.35
C VAL A 247 12.37 8.00 21.53
N ASN A 248 11.14 7.88 22.01
CA ASN A 248 10.38 6.65 22.02
C ASN A 248 8.92 6.88 21.68
N GLU A 249 8.07 5.85 21.79
CA GLU A 249 6.63 5.95 21.49
C GLU A 249 5.89 6.98 22.35
N GLN A 250 6.41 7.35 23.51
CA GLN A 250 5.81 8.32 24.42
C GLN A 250 6.22 9.77 24.10
N GLY A 251 7.27 9.95 23.29
CA GLY A 251 7.73 11.29 22.88
C GLY A 251 9.23 11.47 22.91
N VAL A 252 9.63 12.76 23.03
CA VAL A 252 11.03 13.18 23.13
C VAL A 252 11.41 13.35 24.60
N HIS A 253 12.46 12.68 25.01
CA HIS A 253 13.02 12.72 26.36
C HIS A 253 14.33 13.50 26.33
N ILE A 254 14.44 14.54 27.15
CA ILE A 254 15.64 15.37 27.28
C ILE A 254 16.15 15.22 28.71
N PHE A 255 17.44 14.93 28.90
CA PHE A 255 18.01 14.73 30.23
C PHE A 255 19.49 15.07 30.31
N ASN A 256 19.94 15.40 31.48
CA ASN A 256 21.31 15.60 31.88
C ASN A 256 21.48 15.22 33.36
N ARG A 257 22.61 15.60 34.01
CA ARG A 257 22.84 15.34 35.43
C ARG A 257 21.78 15.96 36.37
N ASP A 258 21.06 16.97 35.92
CA ASP A 258 20.11 17.72 36.74
C ASP A 258 18.70 17.11 36.67
N GLY A 259 18.47 16.15 35.77
CA GLY A 259 17.22 15.41 35.68
C GLY A 259 16.80 15.00 34.27
N LEU A 260 15.63 14.38 34.23
CA LEU A 260 14.87 14.02 33.02
C LEU A 260 13.72 15.04 32.90
N PHE A 261 13.56 15.64 31.72
CA PHE A 261 12.61 16.73 31.44
C PHE A 261 11.59 16.33 30.39
#